data_49098bad6e2b02b35924645891bf0b93
#
_entry.id   49098bad6e2b02b35924645891bf0b93
#
_cell.length_a   1.000
_cell.length_b   1.000
_cell.length_c   1.000
_cell.angle_alpha   90.00
_cell.angle_beta   90.00
_cell.angle_gamma   90.00
#
_symmetry.space_group_name_H-M   'P 1'
#
loop_
_entity.id
_entity.type
_entity.pdbx_description
1 polymer ?
#
loop_
_entity_poly.entity_id
_entity_poly.type
_entity_poly.pdbx_seq_one_letter_code
_entity_poly.pdbx_strand_id
1 'polypeptide(L)'
;MTFPWRILIVMDKESQLLDNDMIYKLAPTRSKLFDTSWIKPGMSTWDWMTAYSLDGVGTPGIHLENYIYHINFAKEMGIPYITIDAGSINMWENDFSYDSCLKDVIEQARKSNIGVWVWMEAAFFSDVLEKAGNSTFEYIFRRLSNDGIKGIKIDFFERSDQEYIDLQWKIAEMAAKYKLLLNLHSSPVPHGLHRAYPNIL
;
A
#
# COMPACT_ATOMS: atom_id res chain seq x y z
N MET A 1 15.94 22.38 15.26
CA MET A 1 16.33 20.98 14.95
C MET A 1 15.71 20.12 16.06
N THR A 2 14.83 19.21 15.72
CA THR A 2 14.19 18.29 16.70
C THR A 2 14.95 16.97 16.64
N PHE A 3 15.44 16.49 17.79
CA PHE A 3 16.10 15.20 17.83
C PHE A 3 15.08 14.06 17.83
N PRO A 4 15.35 12.93 17.18
CA PRO A 4 14.48 11.78 17.22
C PRO A 4 14.42 11.20 18.63
N TRP A 5 13.26 10.67 19.00
CA TRP A 5 13.13 9.88 20.23
C TRP A 5 13.98 8.62 20.15
N ARG A 6 14.67 8.32 21.22
CA ARG A 6 15.39 7.05 21.39
C ARG A 6 14.78 6.31 22.57
N ILE A 7 14.44 5.05 22.36
CA ILE A 7 13.82 4.19 23.37
C ILE A 7 14.84 3.12 23.74
N LEU A 8 15.12 3.02 25.03
CA LEU A 8 15.89 1.94 25.60
C LEU A 8 14.96 1.07 26.46
N ILE A 9 14.88 -0.20 26.15
CA ILE A 9 14.06 -1.16 26.89
C ILE A 9 15.01 -2.08 27.64
N VAL A 10 14.92 -2.08 28.98
CA VAL A 10 15.71 -2.94 29.85
C VAL A 10 14.82 -4.06 30.37
N MET A 11 15.27 -5.30 30.24
CA MET A 11 14.50 -6.50 30.61
C MET A 11 15.36 -7.51 31.30
N ASP A 12 14.76 -8.32 32.16
CA ASP A 12 15.43 -9.41 32.89
C ASP A 12 15.46 -10.71 32.08
N LYS A 13 14.56 -10.87 31.12
CA LYS A 13 14.40 -12.07 30.29
C LYS A 13 14.12 -11.72 28.85
N GLU A 14 14.71 -12.43 27.90
CA GLU A 14 14.51 -12.26 26.45
C GLU A 14 13.06 -12.44 26.03
N SER A 15 12.31 -13.33 26.67
CA SER A 15 10.90 -13.56 26.39
C SER A 15 10.02 -12.31 26.57
N GLN A 16 10.44 -11.36 27.38
CA GLN A 16 9.72 -10.09 27.57
C GLN A 16 9.77 -9.16 26.35
N LEU A 17 10.67 -9.42 25.38
CA LEU A 17 10.72 -8.70 24.11
C LEU A 17 9.48 -8.97 23.26
N LEU A 18 8.96 -10.20 23.28
CA LEU A 18 7.83 -10.62 22.45
C LEU A 18 6.54 -9.89 22.82
N ASP A 19 6.35 -9.64 24.12
CA ASP A 19 5.13 -8.98 24.65
C ASP A 19 5.34 -7.48 24.91
N ASN A 20 6.43 -6.91 24.39
CA ASN A 20 6.76 -5.51 24.66
C ASN A 20 5.94 -4.57 23.80
N ASP A 21 5.05 -3.81 24.42
CA ASP A 21 4.18 -2.82 23.76
C ASP A 21 4.61 -1.36 23.99
N MET A 22 5.82 -1.12 24.47
CA MET A 22 6.33 0.22 24.80
C MET A 22 6.22 1.19 23.62
N ILE A 23 6.53 0.71 22.42
CA ILE A 23 6.47 1.52 21.20
C ILE A 23 5.03 2.00 20.95
N TYR A 24 4.04 1.13 21.15
CA TYR A 24 2.62 1.48 21.02
C TYR A 24 2.15 2.44 22.11
N LYS A 25 2.68 2.31 23.33
CA LYS A 25 2.38 3.25 24.44
C LYS A 25 2.92 4.65 24.16
N LEU A 26 4.05 4.75 23.49
CA LEU A 26 4.70 6.02 23.13
C LEU A 26 4.18 6.61 21.81
N ALA A 27 3.51 5.80 20.98
CA ALA A 27 2.92 6.24 19.73
C ALA A 27 1.76 7.24 19.95
N PRO A 28 1.35 8.00 18.91
CA PRO A 28 0.18 8.86 19.00
C PRO A 28 -1.05 8.12 19.54
N THR A 29 -1.71 8.69 20.52
CA THR A 29 -2.85 8.04 21.20
C THR A 29 -4.16 8.14 20.43
N ARG A 30 -4.22 8.98 19.41
CA ARG A 30 -5.42 9.21 18.59
C ARG A 30 -5.10 9.16 17.13
N SER A 31 -6.04 8.63 16.34
CA SER A 31 -6.01 8.75 14.89
C SER A 31 -5.96 10.21 14.46
N LYS A 32 -5.20 10.49 13.42
CA LYS A 32 -5.22 11.78 12.72
C LYS A 32 -6.41 11.89 11.76
N LEU A 33 -7.11 10.77 11.49
CA LEU A 33 -8.27 10.73 10.63
C LEU A 33 -9.54 11.03 11.41
N PHE A 34 -10.30 12.00 10.94
CA PHE A 34 -11.60 12.35 11.52
C PHE A 34 -12.68 11.32 11.15
N ASP A 35 -12.65 10.81 9.91
CA ASP A 35 -13.55 9.80 9.39
C ASP A 35 -12.75 8.56 8.99
N THR A 36 -13.09 7.41 9.58
CA THR A 36 -12.51 6.09 9.29
C THR A 36 -13.51 5.13 8.67
N SER A 37 -14.74 5.56 8.42
CA SER A 37 -15.84 4.70 7.91
C SER A 37 -15.56 4.09 6.54
N TRP A 38 -14.68 4.71 5.75
CA TRP A 38 -14.25 4.24 4.44
C TRP A 38 -13.19 3.12 4.51
N ILE A 39 -12.52 2.94 5.65
CA ILE A 39 -11.51 1.91 5.85
C ILE A 39 -12.23 0.56 5.98
N LYS A 40 -12.00 -0.31 5.02
CA LYS A 40 -12.59 -1.65 4.95
C LYS A 40 -11.48 -2.68 4.85
N PRO A 41 -10.99 -3.22 5.97
CA PRO A 41 -10.04 -4.33 5.96
C PRO A 41 -10.64 -5.56 5.27
N GLY A 42 -9.78 -6.36 4.65
CA GLY A 42 -10.22 -7.59 4.01
C GLY A 42 -9.07 -8.31 3.31
N MET A 43 -9.32 -9.56 2.94
CA MET A 43 -8.38 -10.36 2.17
C MET A 43 -8.29 -9.85 0.73
N SER A 44 -7.17 -10.14 0.09
CA SER A 44 -6.95 -9.89 -1.33
C SER A 44 -6.38 -11.12 -2.02
N THR A 45 -6.77 -11.39 -3.24
CA THR A 45 -5.96 -12.25 -4.11
C THR A 45 -4.72 -11.49 -4.55
N TRP A 46 -3.65 -12.19 -4.88
CA TRP A 46 -2.39 -11.57 -5.24
C TRP A 46 -1.69 -12.36 -6.33
N ASP A 47 -1.51 -11.75 -7.50
CA ASP A 47 -0.99 -12.38 -8.70
C ASP A 47 0.48 -12.84 -8.60
N TRP A 48 1.28 -12.15 -7.80
CA TRP A 48 2.66 -12.56 -7.49
C TRP A 48 2.73 -13.99 -6.92
N MET A 49 1.78 -14.38 -6.07
CA MET A 49 1.75 -15.71 -5.46
C MET A 49 1.54 -16.84 -6.47
N THR A 50 1.00 -16.53 -7.64
CA THR A 50 0.82 -17.47 -8.74
C THR A 50 1.88 -17.32 -9.83
N ALA A 51 2.94 -16.52 -9.61
CA ALA A 51 3.93 -16.13 -10.59
C ALA A 51 3.29 -15.59 -11.89
N TYR A 52 2.22 -14.81 -11.75
CA TYR A 52 1.41 -14.25 -12.85
C TYR A 52 0.85 -15.32 -13.80
N SER A 53 0.71 -16.55 -13.33
CA SER A 53 0.24 -17.69 -14.13
C SER A 53 -0.90 -18.40 -13.42
N LEU A 54 -1.90 -18.77 -14.18
CA LEU A 54 -3.06 -19.50 -13.69
C LEU A 54 -3.29 -20.73 -14.57
N ASP A 55 -3.55 -21.88 -13.95
CA ASP A 55 -3.79 -23.10 -14.69
C ASP A 55 -5.08 -23.01 -15.54
N GLY A 56 -4.97 -23.31 -16.81
CA GLY A 56 -6.09 -23.23 -17.75
C GLY A 56 -6.51 -21.84 -18.16
N VAL A 57 -5.79 -20.78 -17.76
CA VAL A 57 -6.07 -19.40 -18.17
C VAL A 57 -4.93 -18.84 -19.00
N GLY A 58 -5.21 -18.52 -20.24
CA GLY A 58 -4.41 -17.77 -21.19
C GLY A 58 -2.89 -17.87 -21.11
N THR A 59 -2.23 -16.78 -21.43
CA THR A 59 -0.76 -16.62 -21.34
C THR A 59 -0.39 -16.06 -19.96
N PRO A 60 0.69 -16.54 -19.32
CA PRO A 60 1.22 -15.93 -18.08
C PRO A 60 1.56 -14.45 -18.29
N GLY A 61 1.35 -13.64 -17.25
CA GLY A 61 1.70 -12.23 -17.27
C GLY A 61 0.53 -11.28 -16.94
N ILE A 62 0.77 -9.99 -17.15
CA ILE A 62 -0.20 -8.91 -16.90
C ILE A 62 -1.16 -8.82 -18.09
N HIS A 63 -2.21 -9.62 -18.04
CA HIS A 63 -3.23 -9.70 -19.07
C HIS A 63 -4.64 -9.60 -18.47
N LEU A 64 -5.52 -8.91 -19.14
CA LEU A 64 -6.92 -8.72 -18.68
C LEU A 64 -7.60 -10.05 -18.33
N GLU A 65 -7.37 -11.10 -19.11
CA GLU A 65 -7.95 -12.42 -18.89
C GLU A 65 -7.56 -13.03 -17.54
N ASN A 66 -6.28 -12.92 -17.13
CA ASN A 66 -5.81 -13.38 -15.84
C ASN A 66 -6.50 -12.62 -14.70
N TYR A 67 -6.67 -11.31 -14.83
CA TYR A 67 -7.35 -10.51 -13.81
C TYR A 67 -8.86 -10.72 -13.76
N ILE A 68 -9.50 -11.02 -14.89
CA ILE A 68 -10.91 -11.46 -14.89
C ILE A 68 -11.06 -12.75 -14.07
N TYR A 69 -10.11 -13.69 -14.18
CA TYR A 69 -10.11 -14.89 -13.35
C TYR A 69 -9.97 -14.54 -11.85
N HIS A 70 -9.01 -13.70 -11.48
CA HIS A 70 -8.85 -13.24 -10.09
C HIS A 70 -10.11 -12.54 -9.56
N ILE A 71 -10.76 -11.70 -10.36
CA ILE A 71 -12.00 -11.01 -10.00
C ILE A 71 -13.14 -12.02 -9.75
N ASN A 72 -13.30 -12.99 -10.65
CA ASN A 72 -14.34 -14.01 -10.53
C ASN A 72 -14.09 -14.90 -9.32
N PHE A 73 -12.86 -15.35 -9.09
CA PHE A 73 -12.45 -16.11 -7.92
C PHE A 73 -12.71 -15.31 -6.62
N ALA A 74 -12.28 -14.05 -6.58
CA ALA A 74 -12.51 -13.19 -5.43
C ALA A 74 -14.00 -13.04 -5.12
N LYS A 75 -14.82 -12.86 -6.16
CA LYS A 75 -16.29 -12.77 -6.02
C LYS A 75 -16.90 -14.06 -5.48
N GLU A 76 -16.49 -15.22 -6.01
CA GLU A 76 -16.98 -16.54 -5.58
C GLU A 76 -16.61 -16.83 -4.13
N MET A 77 -15.39 -16.50 -3.74
CA MET A 77 -14.85 -16.73 -2.40
C MET A 77 -15.23 -15.66 -1.37
N GLY A 78 -15.93 -14.60 -1.78
CA GLY A 78 -16.26 -13.47 -0.90
C GLY A 78 -15.05 -12.65 -0.49
N ILE A 79 -13.97 -12.64 -1.29
CA ILE A 79 -12.75 -11.85 -1.08
C ILE A 79 -12.99 -10.45 -1.65
N PRO A 80 -12.85 -9.37 -0.84
CA PRO A 80 -13.22 -8.03 -1.27
C PRO A 80 -12.23 -7.36 -2.22
N TYR A 81 -11.01 -7.87 -2.36
CA TYR A 81 -9.93 -7.21 -3.09
C TYR A 81 -9.16 -8.16 -4.01
N ILE A 82 -8.57 -7.56 -5.05
CA ILE A 82 -7.47 -8.14 -5.82
C ILE A 82 -6.27 -7.21 -5.74
N THR A 83 -5.07 -7.75 -5.65
CA THR A 83 -3.80 -7.00 -5.69
C THR A 83 -3.06 -7.34 -6.97
N ILE A 84 -2.77 -6.31 -7.75
CA ILE A 84 -1.95 -6.37 -8.96
C ILE A 84 -0.55 -5.93 -8.57
N ASP A 85 0.40 -6.85 -8.68
CA ASP A 85 1.79 -6.59 -8.30
C ASP A 85 2.57 -5.83 -9.39
N ALA A 86 3.89 -5.89 -9.37
CA ALA A 86 4.78 -5.13 -10.22
C ALA A 86 4.44 -5.23 -11.72
N GLY A 87 4.62 -4.15 -12.45
CA GLY A 87 4.46 -4.06 -13.91
C GLY A 87 3.15 -3.45 -14.39
N SER A 88 2.14 -3.28 -13.53
CA SER A 88 0.86 -2.65 -13.90
C SER A 88 0.92 -1.12 -13.95
N ILE A 89 1.91 -0.53 -13.31
CA ILE A 89 2.16 0.91 -13.28
C ILE A 89 3.58 1.17 -13.77
N ASN A 90 3.70 2.05 -14.76
CA ASN A 90 5.00 2.58 -15.17
C ASN A 90 5.40 3.72 -14.23
N MET A 91 6.56 3.56 -13.58
CA MET A 91 7.12 4.51 -12.61
C MET A 91 8.44 5.15 -13.10
N TRP A 92 8.78 5.00 -14.41
CA TRP A 92 10.04 5.48 -14.96
C TRP A 92 9.93 6.91 -15.51
N GLU A 93 10.99 7.68 -15.38
CA GLU A 93 11.23 8.97 -16.05
C GLU A 93 10.12 10.03 -15.89
N ASN A 94 9.50 10.13 -14.69
CA ASN A 94 8.38 11.05 -14.42
C ASN A 94 7.10 10.75 -15.22
N ASP A 95 7.02 9.62 -15.90
CA ASP A 95 5.81 9.15 -16.57
C ASP A 95 5.05 8.16 -15.69
N PHE A 96 4.17 8.71 -14.84
CA PHE A 96 3.24 7.90 -14.08
C PHE A 96 2.09 7.47 -15.00
N SER A 97 2.22 6.31 -15.60
CA SER A 97 1.23 5.73 -16.50
C SER A 97 0.85 4.31 -16.11
N TYR A 98 -0.28 3.86 -16.62
CA TYR A 98 -0.77 2.52 -16.39
C TYR A 98 -0.45 1.61 -17.58
N ASP A 99 -0.21 0.32 -17.29
CA ASP A 99 -0.30 -0.71 -18.31
C ASP A 99 -1.65 -0.65 -19.03
N SER A 100 -1.66 -1.08 -20.28
CA SER A 100 -2.82 -0.97 -21.17
C SER A 100 -4.09 -1.65 -20.61
N CYS A 101 -3.94 -2.72 -19.84
CA CYS A 101 -5.08 -3.48 -19.31
C CYS A 101 -5.59 -2.98 -17.95
N LEU A 102 -4.85 -2.19 -17.20
CA LEU A 102 -5.22 -1.82 -15.81
C LEU A 102 -6.56 -1.09 -15.73
N LYS A 103 -6.86 -0.21 -16.68
CA LYS A 103 -8.14 0.50 -16.71
C LYS A 103 -9.32 -0.45 -16.89
N ASP A 104 -9.17 -1.42 -17.77
CA ASP A 104 -10.21 -2.43 -18.02
C ASP A 104 -10.39 -3.34 -16.81
N VAL A 105 -9.29 -3.70 -16.13
CA VAL A 105 -9.32 -4.47 -14.88
C VAL A 105 -10.10 -3.70 -13.79
N ILE A 106 -9.78 -2.41 -13.59
CA ILE A 106 -10.49 -1.57 -12.60
C ILE A 106 -11.99 -1.52 -12.91
N GLU A 107 -12.36 -1.37 -14.18
CA GLU A 107 -13.77 -1.33 -14.59
C GLU A 107 -14.49 -2.67 -14.33
N GLN A 108 -13.88 -3.79 -14.69
CA GLN A 108 -14.45 -5.13 -14.44
C GLN A 108 -14.56 -5.44 -12.95
N ALA A 109 -13.53 -5.12 -12.16
CA ALA A 109 -13.54 -5.28 -10.72
C ALA A 109 -14.67 -4.45 -10.07
N ARG A 110 -14.85 -3.20 -10.51
CA ARG A 110 -15.93 -2.32 -10.04
C ARG A 110 -17.31 -2.92 -10.33
N LYS A 111 -17.55 -3.49 -11.52
CA LYS A 111 -18.81 -4.18 -11.88
C LYS A 111 -19.09 -5.38 -10.97
N SER A 112 -18.05 -6.01 -10.46
CA SER A 112 -18.12 -7.17 -9.55
C SER A 112 -18.11 -6.78 -8.07
N ASN A 113 -18.06 -5.48 -7.74
CA ASN A 113 -17.88 -4.95 -6.38
C ASN A 113 -16.60 -5.46 -5.69
N ILE A 114 -15.54 -5.63 -6.47
CA ILE A 114 -14.19 -6.00 -6.01
C ILE A 114 -13.29 -4.77 -6.08
N GLY A 115 -12.56 -4.48 -5.00
CA GLY A 115 -11.60 -3.40 -4.96
C GLY A 115 -10.26 -3.81 -5.57
N VAL A 116 -9.60 -2.88 -6.26
CA VAL A 116 -8.28 -3.12 -6.85
C VAL A 116 -7.19 -2.44 -6.02
N TRP A 117 -6.16 -3.19 -5.70
CA TRP A 117 -4.91 -2.70 -5.14
C TRP A 117 -3.82 -2.77 -6.20
N VAL A 118 -2.88 -1.83 -6.12
CA VAL A 118 -1.72 -1.79 -7.02
C VAL A 118 -0.42 -1.77 -6.23
N TRP A 119 0.63 -2.30 -6.83
CA TRP A 119 1.97 -2.30 -6.27
C TRP A 119 2.75 -1.08 -6.75
N MET A 120 3.56 -0.50 -5.85
CA MET A 120 4.48 0.59 -6.15
C MET A 120 5.74 0.48 -5.28
N GLU A 121 6.84 1.02 -5.74
CA GLU A 121 8.11 1.05 -4.99
C GLU A 121 8.21 2.29 -4.09
N ALA A 122 8.78 2.12 -2.90
CA ALA A 122 9.08 3.24 -2.02
C ALA A 122 10.09 4.22 -2.64
N ALA A 123 11.07 3.69 -3.37
CA ALA A 123 12.08 4.50 -4.08
C ALA A 123 11.45 5.47 -5.09
N PHE A 124 10.41 5.05 -5.80
CA PHE A 124 9.67 5.93 -6.71
C PHE A 124 9.10 7.17 -6.00
N PHE A 125 8.50 6.98 -4.83
CA PHE A 125 7.94 8.09 -4.05
C PHE A 125 9.03 9.03 -3.50
N SER A 126 10.20 8.48 -3.12
CA SER A 126 11.37 9.26 -2.72
C SER A 126 11.86 10.12 -3.87
N ASP A 127 12.03 9.52 -5.03
CA ASP A 127 12.45 10.20 -6.26
C ASP A 127 11.49 11.31 -6.69
N VAL A 128 10.20 11.05 -6.61
CA VAL A 128 9.17 12.06 -6.94
C VAL A 128 9.26 13.26 -5.99
N LEU A 129 9.45 13.02 -4.69
CA LEU A 129 9.57 14.11 -3.73
C LEU A 129 10.84 14.95 -3.98
N GLU A 130 11.96 14.30 -4.29
CA GLU A 130 13.24 14.97 -4.55
C GLU A 130 13.24 15.74 -5.87
N LYS A 131 12.76 15.10 -6.96
CA LYS A 131 12.91 15.63 -8.34
C LYS A 131 11.72 16.47 -8.80
N ALA A 132 10.50 16.14 -8.36
CA ALA A 132 9.27 16.76 -8.85
C ALA A 132 8.43 17.46 -7.75
N GLY A 133 8.76 17.24 -6.49
CA GLY A 133 8.18 17.94 -5.34
C GLY A 133 6.80 17.46 -4.91
N ASN A 134 6.28 18.13 -3.88
CA ASN A 134 5.04 17.72 -3.19
C ASN A 134 3.79 17.73 -4.08
N SER A 135 3.70 18.62 -5.07
CA SER A 135 2.53 18.68 -5.95
C SER A 135 2.39 17.46 -6.84
N THR A 136 3.49 16.95 -7.36
CA THR A 136 3.52 15.72 -8.15
C THR A 136 3.27 14.50 -7.28
N PHE A 137 3.85 14.47 -6.08
CA PHE A 137 3.59 13.43 -5.09
C PHE A 137 2.10 13.34 -4.77
N GLU A 138 1.45 14.46 -4.45
CA GLU A 138 0.01 14.50 -4.21
C GLU A 138 -0.82 14.09 -5.43
N TYR A 139 -0.42 14.51 -6.63
CA TYR A 139 -1.11 14.17 -7.88
C TYR A 139 -1.24 12.65 -8.08
N ILE A 140 -0.20 11.88 -7.73
CA ILE A 140 -0.20 10.42 -7.86
C ILE A 140 -1.34 9.81 -7.03
N PHE A 141 -1.43 10.14 -5.74
CA PHE A 141 -2.47 9.58 -4.85
C PHE A 141 -3.88 10.02 -5.28
N ARG A 142 -4.02 11.29 -5.67
CA ARG A 142 -5.28 11.81 -6.20
C ARG A 142 -5.72 11.06 -7.45
N ARG A 143 -4.79 10.80 -8.38
CA ARG A 143 -5.06 10.08 -9.61
C ARG A 143 -5.48 8.64 -9.33
N LEU A 144 -4.73 7.90 -8.52
CA LEU A 144 -5.07 6.52 -8.13
C LEU A 144 -6.49 6.44 -7.53
N SER A 145 -6.81 7.34 -6.62
CA SER A 145 -8.14 7.39 -6.01
C SER A 145 -9.24 7.71 -7.03
N ASN A 146 -9.03 8.70 -7.90
CA ASN A 146 -9.99 9.09 -8.94
C ASN A 146 -10.23 7.97 -9.95
N ASP A 147 -9.20 7.20 -10.27
CA ASP A 147 -9.28 6.08 -11.21
C ASP A 147 -9.92 4.83 -10.56
N GLY A 148 -10.22 4.87 -9.25
CA GLY A 148 -10.98 3.84 -8.55
C GLY A 148 -10.15 2.81 -7.80
N ILE A 149 -8.83 2.98 -7.72
CA ILE A 149 -7.94 2.17 -6.88
C ILE A 149 -8.38 2.30 -5.41
N LYS A 150 -8.32 1.21 -4.67
CA LYS A 150 -8.71 1.13 -3.26
C LYS A 150 -7.54 1.07 -2.30
N GLY A 151 -6.40 0.59 -2.75
CA GLY A 151 -5.21 0.49 -1.92
C GLY A 151 -3.93 0.40 -2.72
N ILE A 152 -2.83 0.62 -2.02
CA ILE A 152 -1.48 0.56 -2.58
C ILE A 152 -0.64 -0.37 -1.68
N LYS A 153 -0.03 -1.38 -2.29
CA LYS A 153 1.07 -2.15 -1.69
C LYS A 153 2.36 -1.41 -2.03
N ILE A 154 2.99 -0.82 -1.03
CA ILE A 154 4.26 -0.12 -1.20
C ILE A 154 5.39 -1.01 -0.70
N ASP A 155 6.32 -1.30 -1.58
CA ASP A 155 7.37 -2.28 -1.37
C ASP A 155 8.76 -1.66 -1.43
N PHE A 156 9.77 -2.43 -1.01
CA PHE A 156 11.18 -2.10 -1.10
C PHE A 156 11.58 -0.80 -0.41
N PHE A 157 11.21 -0.69 0.89
CA PHE A 157 11.82 0.30 1.76
C PHE A 157 13.22 -0.18 2.14
N GLU A 158 14.20 0.06 1.30
CA GLU A 158 15.55 -0.49 1.45
C GLU A 158 16.36 0.13 2.59
N ARG A 159 15.86 1.20 3.20
CA ARG A 159 16.51 1.95 4.27
C ARG A 159 15.58 2.08 5.48
N SER A 160 16.20 2.12 6.68
CA SER A 160 15.50 2.32 7.96
C SER A 160 15.96 3.60 8.67
N ASP A 161 16.48 4.56 7.91
CA ASP A 161 16.90 5.86 8.43
C ASP A 161 15.73 6.85 8.53
N GLN A 162 16.02 8.02 9.07
CA GLN A 162 15.01 9.07 9.31
C GLN A 162 14.28 9.48 8.05
N GLU A 163 14.97 9.54 6.92
CA GLU A 163 14.39 9.96 5.63
C GLU A 163 13.28 9.00 5.17
N TYR A 164 13.53 7.69 5.27
CA TYR A 164 12.55 6.66 4.89
C TYR A 164 11.43 6.51 5.93
N ILE A 165 11.69 6.80 7.20
CA ILE A 165 10.63 6.90 8.20
C ILE A 165 9.73 8.12 7.90
N ASP A 166 10.31 9.26 7.56
CA ASP A 166 9.55 10.46 7.17
C ASP A 166 8.76 10.21 5.87
N LEU A 167 9.32 9.44 4.94
CA LEU A 167 8.63 9.00 3.73
C LEU A 167 7.39 8.15 4.06
N GLN A 168 7.50 7.18 4.98
CA GLN A 168 6.34 6.38 5.43
C GLN A 168 5.22 7.28 5.98
N TRP A 169 5.56 8.29 6.78
CA TRP A 169 4.58 9.23 7.32
C TRP A 169 3.90 10.04 6.22
N LYS A 170 4.66 10.57 5.26
CA LYS A 170 4.12 11.34 4.12
C LYS A 170 3.20 10.48 3.24
N ILE A 171 3.60 9.24 2.97
CA ILE A 171 2.79 8.28 2.22
C ILE A 171 1.48 7.99 2.96
N ALA A 172 1.55 7.71 4.25
CA ALA A 172 0.37 7.40 5.07
C ALA A 172 -0.63 8.57 5.12
N GLU A 173 -0.11 9.80 5.31
CA GLU A 173 -0.92 11.02 5.30
C GLU A 173 -1.60 11.23 3.95
N MET A 174 -0.86 11.10 2.86
CA MET A 174 -1.39 11.35 1.52
C MET A 174 -2.39 10.28 1.10
N ALA A 175 -2.10 9.01 1.37
CA ALA A 175 -3.04 7.93 1.13
C ALA A 175 -4.34 8.11 1.92
N ALA A 176 -4.25 8.51 3.19
CA ALA A 176 -5.43 8.81 4.00
C ALA A 176 -6.26 9.98 3.44
N LYS A 177 -5.59 11.05 2.98
CA LYS A 177 -6.24 12.22 2.35
C LYS A 177 -7.09 11.81 1.15
N TYR A 178 -6.62 10.84 0.38
CA TYR A 178 -7.30 10.35 -0.84
C TYR A 178 -8.06 9.02 -0.62
N LYS A 179 -8.27 8.62 0.64
CA LYS A 179 -9.02 7.41 1.02
C LYS A 179 -8.49 6.14 0.36
N LEU A 180 -7.17 6.00 0.33
CA LEU A 180 -6.46 4.81 -0.13
C LEU A 180 -5.98 4.00 1.07
N LEU A 181 -6.20 2.70 1.03
CA LEU A 181 -5.65 1.74 1.97
C LEU A 181 -4.17 1.52 1.66
N LEU A 182 -3.38 1.15 2.66
CA LEU A 182 -1.94 0.89 2.50
C LEU A 182 -1.55 -0.47 3.06
N ASN A 183 -0.69 -1.15 2.34
CA ASN A 183 0.14 -2.23 2.82
C ASN A 183 1.61 -1.80 2.67
N LEU A 184 2.33 -1.67 3.78
CA LEU A 184 3.75 -1.35 3.80
C LEU A 184 4.53 -2.66 3.83
N HIS A 185 5.01 -3.07 2.67
CA HIS A 185 5.73 -4.32 2.46
C HIS A 185 7.25 -4.08 2.43
N SER A 186 8.06 -5.04 2.92
CA SER A 186 9.53 -4.89 3.00
C SER A 186 9.94 -3.52 3.58
N SER A 187 9.26 -3.10 4.64
CA SER A 187 9.42 -1.77 5.23
C SER A 187 9.95 -1.84 6.66
N PRO A 188 10.56 -0.76 7.18
CA PRO A 188 10.70 -0.60 8.62
C PRO A 188 9.34 -0.79 9.29
N VAL A 189 9.32 -1.52 10.41
CA VAL A 189 8.06 -1.76 11.14
C VAL A 189 7.41 -0.42 11.47
N PRO A 190 6.14 -0.19 11.11
CA PRO A 190 5.49 1.13 11.24
C PRO A 190 5.07 1.46 12.66
N HIS A 191 5.92 1.23 13.63
CA HIS A 191 5.83 1.41 15.08
C HIS A 191 4.82 2.49 15.53
N GLY A 192 3.54 2.14 15.58
CA GLY A 192 2.46 3.05 15.98
C GLY A 192 1.98 4.01 14.90
N LEU A 193 2.56 4.03 13.70
CA LEU A 193 2.07 4.83 12.57
C LEU A 193 0.62 4.47 12.21
N HIS A 194 0.27 3.18 12.24
CA HIS A 194 -1.10 2.70 12.01
C HIS A 194 -2.12 3.18 13.05
N ARG A 195 -1.70 3.63 14.23
CA ARG A 195 -2.60 4.30 15.20
C ARG A 195 -2.94 5.71 14.76
N ALA A 196 -1.99 6.41 14.15
CA ALA A 196 -2.22 7.74 13.58
C ALA A 196 -2.99 7.66 12.26
N TYR A 197 -2.67 6.65 11.44
CA TYR A 197 -3.24 6.43 10.11
C TYR A 197 -3.76 4.98 9.99
N PRO A 198 -4.99 4.69 10.48
CA PRO A 198 -5.55 3.33 10.50
C PRO A 198 -5.91 2.79 9.11
N ASN A 199 -5.63 3.51 8.05
CA ASN A 199 -5.67 3.01 6.67
C ASN A 199 -4.44 2.17 6.28
N ILE A 200 -3.47 2.01 7.17
CA ILE A 200 -2.38 1.02 7.06
C ILE A 200 -2.92 -0.30 7.62
N LEU A 201 -2.97 -1.32 6.78
CA LEU A 201 -3.53 -2.63 7.08
C LEU A 201 -2.44 -3.71 7.13
#